data_042cfbf0b50572611fa2f8c19ea7e45c
#
_entry.id   042cfbf0b50572611fa2f8c19ea7e45c
#
_cell.length_a   1.000
_cell.length_b   1.000
_cell.length_c   1.000
_cell.angle_alpha   90.00
_cell.angle_beta   90.00
_cell.angle_gamma   90.00
#
_symmetry.space_group_name_H-M   'P 1'
#
loop_
_entity.id
_entity.type
_entity.pdbx_description
1 polymer ?
#
loop_
_entity_poly.entity_id
_entity_poly.type
_entity_poly.pdbx_seq_one_letter_code
_entity_poly.pdbx_strand_id
1 'polypeptide(L)'
;EKKIKLLESLSAAMNYNFAADSLNLSTISVAGRTTVLDRISLSFAGVFDPYMVNDAGVRYNKFEINESGKLAHMNNANLSVNFSVFNGKKDYQSSKGSKEELENINKNKGDYIDYTVPFNLSVGYSFFYQNNFGTSDQTTQTLNFNGDVQVTKNWKVNFNSGYDFEQKDLSYTSLGVFRDLHCWEMRLNWVPFGFQQNYFIQINVKSSVLQDLKLTKKNDRFDQR
;
A
#
# COMPACT_ATOMS: atom_id res chain seq x y z
N GLU A 1 21.80 -22.75 -9.92
CA GLU A 1 20.69 -22.18 -10.71
C GLU A 1 19.58 -21.76 -9.77
N LYS A 2 19.24 -20.46 -9.74
CA LYS A 2 18.14 -19.94 -8.93
C LYS A 2 16.85 -20.06 -9.77
N LYS A 3 15.99 -21.00 -9.41
CA LYS A 3 14.68 -21.16 -10.06
C LYS A 3 13.79 -19.96 -9.67
N ILE A 4 13.42 -19.13 -10.63
CA ILE A 4 12.47 -18.05 -10.44
C ILE A 4 11.06 -18.61 -10.71
N LYS A 5 10.19 -18.58 -9.70
CA LYS A 5 8.79 -18.93 -9.88
C LYS A 5 8.10 -17.73 -10.55
N LEU A 6 7.66 -17.92 -11.79
CA LEU A 6 6.94 -16.87 -12.54
C LEU A 6 5.51 -16.65 -12.04
N LEU A 7 4.89 -17.70 -11.50
CA LEU A 7 3.53 -17.67 -10.98
C LEU A 7 3.44 -18.56 -9.75
N GLU A 8 2.99 -18.02 -8.62
CA GLU A 8 2.84 -18.77 -7.37
C GLU A 8 1.50 -19.50 -7.32
N SER A 9 0.45 -18.82 -7.75
CA SER A 9 -0.90 -19.37 -7.82
C SER A 9 -1.66 -18.81 -9.00
N LEU A 10 -2.45 -19.67 -9.64
CA LEU A 10 -3.46 -19.29 -10.62
C LEU A 10 -4.68 -20.15 -10.31
N SER A 11 -5.83 -19.53 -10.20
CA SER A 11 -7.10 -20.21 -10.01
C SER A 11 -8.13 -19.70 -11.00
N ALA A 12 -8.95 -20.61 -11.49
CA ALA A 12 -10.15 -20.29 -12.25
C ALA A 12 -11.31 -21.09 -11.65
N ALA A 13 -12.43 -20.44 -11.41
CA ALA A 13 -13.61 -21.05 -10.83
C ALA A 13 -14.84 -20.69 -11.64
N MET A 14 -15.67 -21.70 -11.89
CA MET A 14 -16.96 -21.57 -12.54
C MET A 14 -17.89 -22.66 -12.01
N ASN A 15 -19.18 -22.43 -12.06
CA ASN A 15 -20.18 -23.40 -11.66
C ASN A 15 -21.16 -23.65 -12.82
N TYR A 16 -21.63 -24.89 -12.93
CA TYR A 16 -22.65 -25.25 -13.88
C TYR A 16 -23.89 -25.80 -13.14
N ASN A 17 -25.03 -25.17 -13.39
CA ASN A 17 -26.31 -25.58 -12.81
C ASN A 17 -27.08 -26.48 -13.81
N PHE A 18 -27.12 -27.77 -13.54
CA PHE A 18 -27.82 -28.75 -14.38
C PHE A 18 -29.34 -28.66 -14.28
N ALA A 19 -29.88 -28.06 -13.23
CA ALA A 19 -31.31 -27.93 -13.00
C ALA A 19 -31.92 -26.64 -13.56
N ALA A 20 -31.13 -25.74 -14.09
CA ALA A 20 -31.62 -24.50 -14.68
C ALA A 20 -32.02 -24.71 -16.13
N ASP A 21 -33.13 -24.10 -16.55
CA ASP A 21 -33.62 -24.16 -17.94
C ASP A 21 -32.80 -23.24 -18.89
N SER A 22 -32.09 -22.26 -18.34
CA SER A 22 -31.26 -21.30 -19.07
C SER A 22 -30.14 -20.74 -18.21
N LEU A 23 -29.12 -20.15 -18.85
CA LEU A 23 -27.97 -19.53 -18.15
C LEU A 23 -27.28 -20.48 -17.15
N ASN A 24 -27.12 -21.74 -17.58
CA ASN A 24 -26.61 -22.85 -16.78
C ASN A 24 -25.18 -22.61 -16.25
N LEU A 25 -24.35 -21.86 -17.00
CA LEU A 25 -22.98 -21.55 -16.61
C LEU A 25 -22.93 -20.26 -15.81
N SER A 26 -22.21 -20.28 -14.70
CA SER A 26 -21.95 -19.06 -13.94
C SER A 26 -20.92 -18.17 -14.65
N THR A 27 -20.68 -16.98 -14.13
CA THR A 27 -19.49 -16.20 -14.45
C THR A 27 -18.23 -16.98 -14.08
N ILE A 28 -17.14 -16.70 -14.81
CA ILE A 28 -15.83 -17.31 -14.62
C ILE A 28 -14.98 -16.33 -13.82
N SER A 29 -14.58 -16.73 -12.65
CA SER A 29 -13.65 -15.96 -11.81
C SER A 29 -12.24 -16.49 -12.03
N VAL A 30 -11.33 -15.60 -12.38
CA VAL A 30 -9.90 -15.92 -12.56
C VAL A 30 -9.11 -15.08 -11.56
N ALA A 31 -8.20 -15.68 -10.81
CA ALA A 31 -7.31 -14.97 -9.91
C ALA A 31 -5.91 -15.58 -9.95
N GLY A 32 -4.93 -14.71 -9.84
CA GLY A 32 -3.53 -15.12 -9.81
C GLY A 32 -2.69 -14.24 -8.91
N ARG A 33 -1.61 -14.84 -8.41
CA ARG A 33 -0.66 -14.15 -7.54
C ARG A 33 0.76 -14.61 -7.88
N THR A 34 1.68 -13.65 -7.83
CA THR A 34 3.11 -13.95 -7.92
C THR A 34 3.92 -12.96 -7.09
N THR A 35 5.10 -13.39 -6.67
CA THR A 35 6.08 -12.53 -6.00
C THR A 35 7.37 -12.52 -6.82
N VAL A 36 7.79 -11.36 -7.23
CA VAL A 36 8.99 -11.16 -8.04
C VAL A 36 10.09 -10.58 -7.16
N LEU A 37 11.29 -11.15 -7.25
CA LEU A 37 12.48 -10.73 -6.50
C LEU A 37 12.28 -10.68 -4.97
N ASP A 38 11.37 -11.48 -4.42
CA ASP A 38 11.03 -11.54 -3.00
C ASP A 38 10.58 -10.18 -2.39
N ARG A 39 10.24 -9.19 -3.22
CA ARG A 39 9.92 -7.83 -2.79
C ARG A 39 8.71 -7.22 -3.48
N ILE A 40 8.40 -7.66 -4.69
CA ILE A 40 7.27 -7.16 -5.47
C ILE A 40 6.22 -8.24 -5.49
N SER A 41 5.09 -8.00 -4.84
CA SER A 41 3.93 -8.87 -4.94
C SER A 41 2.95 -8.30 -5.94
N LEU A 42 2.54 -9.13 -6.88
CA LEU A 42 1.56 -8.83 -7.91
C LEU A 42 0.38 -9.78 -7.73
N SER A 43 -0.81 -9.24 -7.68
CA SER A 43 -2.06 -10.01 -7.67
C SER A 43 -3.03 -9.44 -8.68
N PHE A 44 -3.70 -10.32 -9.39
CA PHE A 44 -4.78 -9.95 -10.28
C PHE A 44 -5.99 -10.84 -10.04
N ALA A 45 -7.17 -10.29 -10.26
CA ALA A 45 -8.41 -11.04 -10.32
C ALA A 45 -9.34 -10.41 -11.34
N GLY A 46 -10.18 -11.23 -11.96
CA GLY A 46 -11.16 -10.78 -12.93
C GLY A 46 -12.36 -11.70 -12.95
N VAL A 47 -13.50 -11.14 -13.30
CA VAL A 47 -14.74 -11.87 -13.51
C VAL A 47 -15.18 -11.69 -14.94
N PHE A 48 -15.37 -12.80 -15.61
CA PHE A 48 -15.76 -12.88 -17.02
C PHE A 48 -17.12 -13.54 -17.14
N ASP A 49 -17.96 -13.01 -18.01
CA ASP A 49 -19.25 -13.62 -18.30
C ASP A 49 -19.20 -14.26 -19.70
N PRO A 50 -19.47 -15.57 -19.80
CA PRO A 50 -19.48 -16.26 -21.08
C PRO A 50 -20.74 -15.98 -21.91
N TYR A 51 -21.77 -15.40 -21.30
CA TYR A 51 -23.02 -15.09 -21.98
C TYR A 51 -23.06 -13.65 -22.48
N MET A 52 -23.81 -13.41 -23.54
CA MET A 52 -24.07 -12.07 -24.01
C MET A 52 -24.90 -11.28 -22.99
N VAL A 53 -24.66 -9.98 -22.95
CA VAL A 53 -25.34 -9.03 -22.07
C VAL A 53 -25.81 -7.85 -22.93
N ASN A 54 -27.00 -7.35 -22.68
CA ASN A 54 -27.48 -6.12 -23.32
C ASN A 54 -26.95 -4.86 -22.60
N ASP A 55 -27.23 -3.70 -23.18
CA ASP A 55 -26.82 -2.40 -22.60
C ASP A 55 -27.37 -2.13 -21.20
N ALA A 56 -28.39 -2.86 -20.77
CA ALA A 56 -28.94 -2.78 -19.43
C ALA A 56 -28.32 -3.79 -18.44
N GLY A 57 -27.28 -4.54 -18.84
CA GLY A 57 -26.65 -5.53 -17.99
C GLY A 57 -27.42 -6.86 -17.86
N VAL A 58 -28.46 -7.07 -18.67
CA VAL A 58 -29.26 -8.30 -18.63
C VAL A 58 -28.63 -9.36 -19.51
N ARG A 59 -28.38 -10.53 -18.93
CA ARG A 59 -27.83 -11.71 -19.62
C ARG A 59 -28.90 -12.43 -20.43
N TYR A 60 -28.53 -12.94 -21.62
CA TYR A 60 -29.37 -13.86 -22.36
C TYR A 60 -28.63 -15.17 -22.67
N ASN A 61 -29.42 -16.20 -22.86
CA ASN A 61 -28.94 -17.57 -23.05
C ASN A 61 -28.27 -17.79 -24.42
N LYS A 62 -27.27 -16.94 -24.72
CA LYS A 62 -26.40 -17.04 -25.89
C LYS A 62 -24.97 -16.82 -25.47
N PHE A 63 -24.09 -17.71 -25.84
CA PHE A 63 -22.67 -17.56 -25.54
C PHE A 63 -22.03 -16.47 -26.39
N GLU A 64 -21.20 -15.66 -25.77
CA GLU A 64 -20.42 -14.57 -26.40
C GLU A 64 -19.58 -15.10 -27.59
N ILE A 65 -19.00 -16.29 -27.44
CA ILE A 65 -18.16 -16.92 -28.47
C ILE A 65 -18.89 -17.19 -29.76
N ASN A 66 -20.18 -17.49 -29.71
CA ASN A 66 -20.97 -17.84 -30.90
C ASN A 66 -21.36 -16.63 -31.75
N GLU A 67 -21.44 -15.46 -31.17
CA GLU A 67 -21.90 -14.24 -31.81
C GLU A 67 -20.75 -13.27 -32.13
N SER A 68 -19.86 -13.02 -31.15
CA SER A 68 -18.76 -12.07 -31.29
C SER A 68 -17.41 -12.73 -31.55
N GLY A 69 -17.29 -14.04 -31.37
CA GLY A 69 -16.02 -14.77 -31.43
C GLY A 69 -15.13 -14.59 -30.22
N LYS A 70 -15.56 -13.83 -29.20
CA LYS A 70 -14.86 -13.68 -27.93
C LYS A 70 -15.29 -14.78 -26.97
N LEU A 71 -14.34 -15.30 -26.17
CA LEU A 71 -14.64 -16.38 -25.21
C LEU A 71 -15.61 -15.92 -24.10
N ALA A 72 -15.50 -14.71 -23.66
CA ALA A 72 -16.32 -14.08 -22.62
C ALA A 72 -16.05 -12.57 -22.63
N HIS A 73 -16.95 -11.77 -22.09
CA HIS A 73 -16.68 -10.37 -21.80
C HIS A 73 -16.28 -10.18 -20.34
N MET A 74 -15.47 -9.18 -20.10
CA MET A 74 -14.97 -8.85 -18.77
C MET A 74 -15.96 -7.97 -18.02
N ASN A 75 -16.46 -8.43 -16.87
CA ASN A 75 -17.33 -7.66 -16.00
C ASN A 75 -16.53 -6.72 -15.12
N ASN A 76 -15.49 -7.24 -14.49
CA ASN A 76 -14.57 -6.47 -13.70
C ASN A 76 -13.18 -7.11 -13.71
N ALA A 77 -12.19 -6.28 -13.43
CA ALA A 77 -10.82 -6.72 -13.21
C ALA A 77 -10.17 -5.86 -12.16
N ASN A 78 -9.31 -6.45 -11.35
CA ASN A 78 -8.42 -5.74 -10.46
C ASN A 78 -6.98 -6.22 -10.61
N LEU A 79 -6.06 -5.30 -10.45
CA LEU A 79 -4.62 -5.56 -10.42
C LEU A 79 -4.04 -4.80 -9.25
N SER A 80 -3.28 -5.48 -8.41
CA SER A 80 -2.54 -4.87 -7.32
C SER A 80 -1.06 -5.21 -7.45
N VAL A 81 -0.22 -4.20 -7.37
CA VAL A 81 1.23 -4.33 -7.34
C VAL A 81 1.73 -3.68 -6.06
N ASN A 82 2.38 -4.45 -5.20
CA ASN A 82 2.92 -3.94 -3.95
C ASN A 82 4.42 -4.18 -3.93
N PHE A 83 5.15 -3.15 -3.56
CA PHE A 83 6.58 -3.16 -3.40
C PHE A 83 6.95 -2.66 -2.02
N SER A 84 7.81 -3.37 -1.31
CA SER A 84 8.29 -2.95 0.00
C SER A 84 9.81 -3.05 0.09
N VAL A 85 10.40 -2.00 0.64
CA VAL A 85 11.84 -1.94 0.93
C VAL A 85 12.01 -1.67 2.41
N PHE A 86 12.79 -2.51 3.02
CA PHE A 86 13.20 -2.35 4.40
C PHE A 86 14.72 -2.32 4.49
N ASN A 87 15.24 -1.29 5.13
CA ASN A 87 16.64 -1.19 5.54
C ASN A 87 16.70 -1.16 7.07
N GLY A 88 16.85 -2.34 7.67
CA GLY A 88 17.04 -2.45 9.12
C GLY A 88 18.45 -2.04 9.55
N LYS A 89 18.61 -1.70 10.83
CA LYS A 89 19.96 -1.58 11.40
C LYS A 89 20.69 -2.89 11.22
N LYS A 90 21.65 -2.93 10.30
CA LYS A 90 22.71 -3.92 10.39
C LYS A 90 23.68 -3.40 11.44
N ASP A 91 24.07 -4.25 12.39
CA ASP A 91 25.26 -3.99 13.21
C ASP A 91 26.46 -3.94 12.26
N TYR A 92 26.74 -2.77 11.76
CA TYR A 92 27.86 -2.56 10.87
C TYR A 92 29.14 -2.58 11.72
N GLN A 93 29.88 -3.65 11.61
CA GLN A 93 31.31 -3.62 11.93
C GLN A 93 32.01 -3.08 10.69
N SER A 94 32.66 -1.94 10.81
CA SER A 94 33.47 -1.41 9.73
C SER A 94 34.54 -2.46 9.36
N SER A 95 34.63 -2.79 8.08
CA SER A 95 35.61 -3.73 7.56
C SER A 95 36.66 -3.07 6.64
N LYS A 96 36.57 -1.75 6.46
CA LYS A 96 37.50 -0.98 5.60
C LYS A 96 38.29 0.00 6.46
N GLY A 97 39.62 -0.19 6.51
CA GLY A 97 40.56 0.64 7.25
C GLY A 97 41.72 -0.16 7.81
N SER A 98 42.69 0.50 8.42
CA SER A 98 43.77 -0.17 9.16
C SER A 98 43.22 -0.85 10.43
N LYS A 99 43.91 -1.84 10.97
CA LYS A 99 43.47 -2.55 12.18
C LYS A 99 43.22 -1.60 13.37
N GLU A 100 44.06 -0.60 13.54
CA GLU A 100 43.94 0.42 14.60
C GLU A 100 42.75 1.34 14.41
N GLU A 101 42.46 1.78 13.17
CA GLU A 101 41.28 2.56 12.83
C GLU A 101 40.00 1.77 13.04
N LEU A 102 39.99 0.50 12.65
CA LEU A 102 38.85 -0.40 12.81
C LEU A 102 38.53 -0.65 14.29
N GLU A 103 39.56 -0.84 15.12
CA GLU A 103 39.39 -0.99 16.56
C GLU A 103 38.81 0.29 17.19
N ASN A 104 39.31 1.46 16.78
CA ASN A 104 38.85 2.73 17.28
C ASN A 104 37.41 3.07 16.85
N ILE A 105 37.07 2.82 15.59
CA ILE A 105 35.71 2.99 15.06
C ILE A 105 34.72 2.04 15.74
N ASN A 106 35.08 0.78 15.89
CA ASN A 106 34.22 -0.23 16.51
C ASN A 106 34.06 -0.03 18.02
N LYS A 107 35.04 0.59 18.69
CA LYS A 107 34.99 0.90 20.12
C LYS A 107 34.19 2.16 20.41
N ASN A 108 34.24 3.15 19.51
CA ASN A 108 33.59 4.47 19.66
C ASN A 108 32.48 4.68 18.62
N LYS A 109 31.62 3.67 18.41
CA LYS A 109 30.51 3.72 17.43
C LYS A 109 29.60 4.94 17.56
N GLY A 110 29.56 5.59 18.72
CA GLY A 110 28.73 6.79 18.96
C GLY A 110 29.29 8.08 18.37
N ASP A 111 30.59 8.12 18.05
CA ASP A 111 31.28 9.32 17.56
C ASP A 111 31.33 9.38 16.03
N TYR A 112 31.01 8.28 15.37
CA TYR A 112 30.98 8.19 13.92
C TYR A 112 29.56 8.29 13.40
N ILE A 113 29.37 9.08 12.34
CA ILE A 113 28.08 9.24 11.67
C ILE A 113 27.73 7.91 11.00
N ASP A 114 26.71 7.23 11.51
CA ASP A 114 26.14 6.06 10.84
C ASP A 114 25.27 6.53 9.68
N TYR A 115 25.77 6.38 8.46
CA TYR A 115 25.04 6.71 7.22
C TYR A 115 23.92 5.72 6.89
N THR A 116 23.79 4.63 7.64
CA THR A 116 22.69 3.68 7.47
C THR A 116 21.47 4.13 8.27
N VAL A 117 20.65 4.95 7.64
CA VAL A 117 19.37 5.36 8.21
C VAL A 117 18.37 4.19 8.07
N PRO A 118 17.87 3.62 9.17
CA PRO A 118 16.83 2.61 9.09
C PRO A 118 15.56 3.21 8.51
N PHE A 119 15.04 2.60 7.47
CA PHE A 119 13.77 3.02 6.88
C PHE A 119 12.95 1.82 6.42
N ASN A 120 11.66 2.01 6.36
CA ASN A 120 10.69 1.13 5.74
C ASN A 120 9.88 1.96 4.75
N LEU A 121 9.78 1.50 3.53
CA LEU A 121 8.98 2.12 2.47
C LEU A 121 8.13 1.05 1.82
N SER A 122 6.83 1.29 1.75
CA SER A 122 5.88 0.48 1.01
C SER A 122 5.19 1.35 -0.04
N VAL A 123 5.15 0.84 -1.26
CA VAL A 123 4.46 1.45 -2.40
C VAL A 123 3.50 0.44 -2.97
N GLY A 124 2.24 0.82 -3.09
CA GLY A 124 1.18 -0.01 -3.64
C GLY A 124 0.48 0.71 -4.79
N TYR A 125 0.37 0.05 -5.92
CA TYR A 125 -0.45 0.48 -7.04
C TYR A 125 -1.66 -0.43 -7.16
N SER A 126 -2.84 0.15 -7.32
CA SER A 126 -4.09 -0.56 -7.51
C SER A 126 -4.80 -0.05 -8.76
N PHE A 127 -5.18 -0.98 -9.62
CA PHE A 127 -6.01 -0.74 -10.79
C PHE A 127 -7.30 -1.52 -10.63
N PHE A 128 -8.43 -0.87 -10.83
CA PHE A 128 -9.75 -1.48 -10.83
C PHE A 128 -10.50 -1.06 -12.08
N TYR A 129 -11.10 -2.03 -12.75
CA TYR A 129 -11.96 -1.83 -13.90
C TYR A 129 -13.32 -2.49 -13.64
N GLN A 130 -14.38 -1.80 -13.98
CA GLN A 130 -15.74 -2.32 -13.96
C GLN A 130 -16.49 -1.89 -15.21
N ASN A 131 -17.06 -2.88 -15.88
CA ASN A 131 -17.97 -2.66 -17.00
C ASN A 131 -19.36 -2.25 -16.43
N ASN A 132 -19.82 -1.08 -16.82
CA ASN A 132 -21.13 -0.54 -16.42
C ASN A 132 -22.04 -0.54 -17.66
N PHE A 133 -22.52 -1.69 -18.05
CA PHE A 133 -23.33 -1.93 -19.24
C PHE A 133 -24.26 -0.75 -19.59
N GLY A 134 -24.13 -0.24 -20.83
CA GLY A 134 -24.93 0.91 -21.33
C GLY A 134 -24.51 2.29 -20.81
N THR A 135 -23.52 2.36 -19.92
CA THR A 135 -22.91 3.61 -19.45
C THR A 135 -21.39 3.56 -19.62
N SER A 136 -20.69 4.59 -19.24
CA SER A 136 -19.22 4.58 -19.30
C SER A 136 -18.64 3.58 -18.31
N ASP A 137 -17.71 2.76 -18.78
CA ASP A 137 -16.93 1.88 -17.92
C ASP A 137 -16.19 2.68 -16.86
N GLN A 138 -16.14 2.14 -15.66
CA GLN A 138 -15.43 2.75 -14.55
C GLN A 138 -14.02 2.19 -14.44
N THR A 139 -13.05 3.07 -14.40
CA THR A 139 -11.64 2.72 -14.15
C THR A 139 -11.13 3.54 -12.99
N THR A 140 -10.62 2.90 -11.96
CA THR A 140 -10.00 3.57 -10.81
C THR A 140 -8.55 3.14 -10.70
N GLN A 141 -7.67 4.11 -10.59
CA GLN A 141 -6.25 3.90 -10.45
C GLN A 141 -5.73 4.69 -9.25
N THR A 142 -5.08 4.02 -8.34
CA THR A 142 -4.52 4.64 -7.14
C THR A 142 -3.10 4.18 -6.89
N LEU A 143 -2.26 5.10 -6.48
CA LEU A 143 -0.93 4.84 -5.96
C LEU A 143 -0.91 5.20 -4.48
N ASN A 144 -0.53 4.28 -3.63
CA ASN A 144 -0.39 4.50 -2.19
C ASN A 144 1.08 4.32 -1.81
N PHE A 145 1.57 5.19 -0.96
CA PHE A 145 2.94 5.08 -0.43
C PHE A 145 2.96 5.47 1.03
N ASN A 146 3.55 4.62 1.81
CA ASN A 146 3.71 4.82 3.24
C ASN A 146 5.09 4.36 3.68
N GLY A 147 5.55 4.93 4.76
CA GLY A 147 6.83 4.54 5.27
C GLY A 147 7.18 5.21 6.59
N ASP A 148 8.28 4.75 7.12
CA ASP A 148 8.89 5.36 8.28
C ASP A 148 10.41 5.39 8.12
N VAL A 149 11.00 6.43 8.68
CA VAL A 149 12.44 6.65 8.67
C VAL A 149 12.91 7.07 10.05
N GLN A 150 13.92 6.41 10.55
CA GLN A 150 14.59 6.79 11.79
C GLN A 150 15.78 7.69 11.45
N VAL A 151 15.54 9.00 11.35
CA VAL A 151 16.53 10.00 10.94
C VAL A 151 17.73 10.03 11.90
N THR A 152 17.47 9.89 13.21
CA THR A 152 18.49 9.75 14.25
C THR A 152 17.99 8.79 15.33
N LYS A 153 18.83 8.51 16.33
CA LYS A 153 18.42 7.70 17.51
C LYS A 153 17.17 8.26 18.20
N ASN A 154 16.98 9.58 18.13
CA ASN A 154 15.93 10.30 18.85
C ASN A 154 14.81 10.84 17.94
N TRP A 155 14.94 10.71 16.61
CA TRP A 155 13.97 11.21 15.66
C TRP A 155 13.44 10.09 14.77
N LYS A 156 12.14 9.92 14.77
CA LYS A 156 11.43 9.04 13.82
C LYS A 156 10.36 9.85 13.08
N VAL A 157 10.33 9.70 11.77
CA VAL A 157 9.33 10.30 10.90
C VAL A 157 8.58 9.19 10.20
N ASN A 158 7.28 9.25 10.19
CA ASN A 158 6.42 8.38 9.38
C ASN A 158 5.56 9.23 8.47
N PHE A 159 5.25 8.69 7.32
CA PHE A 159 4.38 9.32 6.34
C PHE A 159 3.43 8.30 5.72
N ASN A 160 2.27 8.77 5.36
CA ASN A 160 1.29 8.04 4.57
C ASN A 160 0.68 9.00 3.57
N SER A 161 0.65 8.62 2.30
CA SER A 161 0.04 9.41 1.23
C SER A 161 -0.37 8.50 0.08
N GLY A 162 -1.06 9.06 -0.89
CA GLY A 162 -1.41 8.39 -2.12
C GLY A 162 -1.72 9.40 -3.21
N TYR A 163 -1.89 8.90 -4.42
CA TYR A 163 -2.27 9.67 -5.60
C TYR A 163 -3.42 8.96 -6.30
N ASP A 164 -4.46 9.69 -6.59
CA ASP A 164 -5.60 9.26 -7.39
C ASP A 164 -5.41 9.77 -8.81
N PHE A 165 -5.28 8.84 -9.77
CA PHE A 165 -5.03 9.20 -11.18
C PHE A 165 -6.29 9.72 -11.89
N GLU A 166 -7.48 9.40 -11.37
CA GLU A 166 -8.76 9.86 -11.92
C GLU A 166 -9.02 11.30 -11.49
N GLN A 167 -8.88 11.57 -10.19
CA GLN A 167 -9.03 12.89 -9.63
C GLN A 167 -7.80 13.79 -9.90
N LYS A 168 -6.67 13.21 -10.28
CA LYS A 168 -5.37 13.86 -10.49
C LYS A 168 -4.90 14.66 -9.27
N ASP A 169 -5.17 14.12 -8.10
CA ASP A 169 -4.88 14.77 -6.83
C ASP A 169 -4.27 13.79 -5.82
N LEU A 170 -3.61 14.35 -4.80
CA LEU A 170 -3.12 13.57 -3.68
C LEU A 170 -4.30 13.15 -2.79
N SER A 171 -4.33 11.89 -2.45
CA SER A 171 -5.26 11.37 -1.45
C SER A 171 -4.88 11.85 -0.04
N TYR A 172 -5.58 11.36 0.97
CA TYR A 172 -5.26 11.68 2.36
C TYR A 172 -3.76 11.51 2.64
N THR A 173 -3.11 12.62 3.01
CA THR A 173 -1.69 12.66 3.34
C THR A 173 -1.52 13.00 4.80
N SER A 174 -0.75 12.19 5.51
CA SER A 174 -0.42 12.43 6.91
C SER A 174 1.07 12.25 7.17
N LEU A 175 1.60 13.12 8.01
CA LEU A 175 2.98 13.11 8.49
C LEU A 175 2.98 12.97 10.01
N GLY A 176 3.72 12.00 10.51
CA GLY A 176 3.96 11.83 11.93
C GLY A 176 5.43 12.04 12.26
N VAL A 177 5.70 12.79 13.30
CA VAL A 177 7.06 13.00 13.80
C VAL A 177 7.09 12.62 15.27
N PHE A 178 8.01 11.76 15.62
CA PHE A 178 8.32 11.40 17.00
C PHE A 178 9.73 11.85 17.33
N ARG A 179 9.87 12.50 18.50
CA ARG A 179 11.18 12.89 19.04
C ARG A 179 11.31 12.47 20.48
N ASP A 180 12.39 11.79 20.78
CA ASP A 180 12.85 11.52 22.12
C ASP A 180 13.66 12.71 22.65
N LEU A 181 13.20 13.30 23.74
CA LEU A 181 13.82 14.45 24.42
C LEU A 181 14.39 14.03 25.80
N HIS A 182 14.88 12.81 25.93
CA HIS A 182 15.43 12.23 27.16
C HIS A 182 14.33 11.94 28.20
N CYS A 183 13.93 12.90 28.99
CA CYS A 183 12.87 12.74 29.99
C CYS A 183 11.47 13.01 29.44
N TRP A 184 11.38 13.63 28.26
CA TRP A 184 10.15 13.97 27.56
C TRP A 184 10.09 13.26 26.21
N GLU A 185 8.91 13.16 25.66
CA GLU A 185 8.68 12.76 24.28
C GLU A 185 7.76 13.75 23.59
N MET A 186 8.03 13.99 22.32
CA MET A 186 7.20 14.83 21.45
C MET A 186 6.63 13.99 20.34
N ARG A 187 5.34 14.17 20.10
CA ARG A 187 4.61 13.58 18.95
C ARG A 187 3.93 14.70 18.20
N LEU A 188 4.15 14.74 16.90
CA LEU A 188 3.43 15.60 15.95
C LEU A 188 2.73 14.70 14.96
N ASN A 189 1.42 14.87 14.79
CA ASN A 189 0.67 14.35 13.67
C ASN A 189 0.15 15.54 12.87
N TRP A 190 0.37 15.53 11.57
CA TRP A 190 0.04 16.64 10.70
C TRP A 190 -0.57 16.13 9.39
N VAL A 191 -1.74 16.64 9.05
CA VAL A 191 -2.40 16.49 7.76
C VAL A 191 -2.31 17.85 7.07
N PRO A 192 -1.39 18.03 6.11
CA PRO A 192 -1.03 19.34 5.58
C PRO A 192 -2.11 19.98 4.69
N PHE A 193 -2.94 19.18 4.03
CA PHE A 193 -3.94 19.65 3.07
C PHE A 193 -5.15 18.71 3.00
N GLY A 194 -6.16 19.14 2.23
CA GLY A 194 -7.41 18.43 2.05
C GLY A 194 -8.49 18.81 3.06
N PHE A 195 -9.62 18.12 2.97
CA PHE A 195 -10.80 18.40 3.81
C PHE A 195 -10.54 18.16 5.31
N GLN A 196 -9.64 17.22 5.63
CA GLN A 196 -9.28 16.83 6.99
C GLN A 196 -7.98 17.50 7.46
N GLN A 197 -7.61 18.66 6.89
CA GLN A 197 -6.42 19.39 7.31
C GLN A 197 -6.43 19.66 8.81
N ASN A 198 -5.42 19.19 9.51
CA ASN A 198 -5.26 19.37 10.95
C ASN A 198 -3.82 19.17 11.38
N TYR A 199 -3.49 19.61 12.58
CA TYR A 199 -2.28 19.18 13.28
C TYR A 199 -2.56 18.91 14.75
N PHE A 200 -1.80 17.99 15.29
CA PHE A 200 -1.81 17.64 16.70
C PHE A 200 -0.38 17.50 17.20
N ILE A 201 0.00 18.33 18.15
CA ILE A 201 1.31 18.28 18.80
C ILE A 201 1.08 17.92 20.26
N GLN A 202 1.82 16.96 20.75
CA GLN A 202 1.84 16.56 22.16
C GLN A 202 3.27 16.43 22.63
N ILE A 203 3.54 17.01 23.80
CA ILE A 203 4.79 16.83 24.53
C ILE A 203 4.40 16.35 25.92
N ASN A 204 4.90 15.20 26.33
CA ASN A 204 4.62 14.60 27.63
C ASN A 204 5.90 14.04 28.28
N VAL A 205 5.84 13.88 29.58
CA VAL A 205 6.90 13.23 30.36
C VAL A 205 6.81 11.72 30.13
N LYS A 206 7.95 11.06 29.99
CA LYS A 206 8.03 9.61 29.83
C LYS A 206 7.68 8.83 31.10
N SER A 207 7.81 9.44 32.26
CA SER A 207 7.50 8.81 33.54
C SER A 207 6.01 8.47 33.66
N SER A 208 5.71 7.24 33.99
CA SER A 208 4.32 6.77 34.20
C SER A 208 3.61 7.49 35.35
N VAL A 209 4.35 7.97 36.32
CA VAL A 209 3.82 8.71 37.50
C VAL A 209 3.47 10.15 37.14
N LEU A 210 4.08 10.72 36.10
CA LEU A 210 3.92 12.11 35.70
C LEU A 210 3.24 12.29 34.35
N GLN A 211 2.45 11.31 33.91
CA GLN A 211 1.76 11.33 32.60
C GLN A 211 0.75 12.48 32.45
N ASP A 212 0.28 13.04 33.56
CA ASP A 212 -0.59 14.22 33.54
C ASP A 212 0.13 15.51 33.15
N LEU A 213 1.47 15.53 33.25
CA LEU A 213 2.30 16.64 32.75
C LEU A 213 2.46 16.52 31.24
N LYS A 214 1.49 17.03 30.52
CA LYS A 214 1.46 17.05 29.07
C LYS A 214 1.07 18.42 28.54
N LEU A 215 1.76 18.86 27.50
CA LEU A 215 1.36 19.99 26.67
C LEU A 215 0.76 19.44 25.39
N THR A 216 -0.46 19.82 25.10
CA THR A 216 -1.16 19.42 23.88
C THR A 216 -1.59 20.66 23.11
N LYS A 217 -1.25 20.72 21.84
CA LYS A 217 -1.77 21.74 20.91
C LYS A 217 -2.36 21.04 19.70
N LYS A 218 -3.61 21.37 19.41
CA LYS A 218 -4.29 20.89 18.21
C LYS A 218 -4.87 22.09 17.45
N ASN A 219 -4.98 21.95 16.15
CA ASN A 219 -5.78 22.82 15.31
C ASN A 219 -6.55 21.93 14.36
N ASP A 220 -7.85 22.02 14.45
CA ASP A 220 -8.78 21.36 13.54
C ASP A 220 -9.55 22.45 12.78
N ARG A 221 -9.90 22.16 11.54
CA ARG A 221 -10.69 23.07 10.69
C ARG A 221 -12.02 23.48 11.34
N PHE A 222 -12.55 22.66 12.23
CA PHE A 222 -13.78 22.94 12.97
C PHE A 222 -13.58 23.88 14.15
N ASP A 223 -12.35 24.11 14.62
CA ASP A 223 -12.02 25.05 15.71
C ASP A 223 -11.87 26.50 15.22
N GLN A 224 -12.03 26.77 13.92
CA GLN A 224 -11.91 28.10 13.31
C GLN A 224 -13.26 28.84 13.12
N ARG A 225 -14.28 28.48 13.91
CA ARG A 225 -15.54 29.22 13.97
C ARG A 225 -15.61 30.13 15.17
#